data_c6605e2ace6e8cb499b92cbe5356fa53
#
_entry.id   c6605e2ace6e8cb499b92cbe5356fa53
#
_cell.length_a   1.000
_cell.length_b   1.000
_cell.length_c   1.000
_cell.angle_alpha   90.00
_cell.angle_beta   90.00
_cell.angle_gamma   90.00
#
_symmetry.space_group_name_H-M   'P 1'
#
loop_
_entity.id
_entity.type
_entity.pdbx_description
1 polymer ?
#
loop_
_entity_poly.entity_id
_entity_poly.type
_entity_poly.pdbx_seq_one_letter_code
_entity_poly.pdbx_strand_id
1 'polypeptide(L)'
;MHLTLAFLGNVTIERLPELKITANNVAAKAFNLTIEEIGYWKHPQIIYAMAKSYPTALLTLTESLRKELSKAEFVFDSQTFNPHVTLIRKAKCLAGPRLTKPIRWHAKEWRLIQSKQTNYGVDYIPLQRWLLE
;
A
#
# COMPACT_ATOMS: atom_id res chain seq x y z
N MET A 1 -2.57 -10.30 -0.66
CA MET A 1 -2.14 -9.23 -1.59
C MET A 1 -2.62 -7.88 -1.07
N HIS A 2 -1.82 -6.85 -1.27
CA HIS A 2 -2.15 -5.52 -0.77
C HIS A 2 -1.49 -4.45 -1.64
N LEU A 3 -2.02 -3.24 -1.53
CA LEU A 3 -1.44 -2.05 -2.12
C LEU A 3 -0.90 -1.17 -0.99
N THR A 4 0.40 -0.88 -1.03
CA THR A 4 1.05 -0.09 0.01
C THR A 4 0.80 1.40 -0.21
N LEU A 5 0.29 2.07 0.81
CA LEU A 5 0.07 3.52 0.80
C LEU A 5 1.31 4.28 1.27
N ALA A 6 1.94 3.80 2.33
CA ALA A 6 3.16 4.37 2.87
C ALA A 6 3.96 3.29 3.60
N PHE A 7 5.26 3.33 3.46
CA PHE A 7 6.17 2.44 4.16
C PHE A 7 6.90 3.23 5.25
N LEU A 8 6.68 2.84 6.50
CA LEU A 8 7.21 3.57 7.66
C LEU A 8 8.56 3.05 8.16
N GLY A 9 8.99 1.88 7.68
CA GLY A 9 10.17 1.24 8.23
C GLY A 9 9.95 0.79 9.67
N ASN A 10 10.97 0.93 10.50
CA ASN A 10 10.90 0.52 11.89
C ASN A 10 10.26 1.59 12.75
N VAL A 11 9.16 1.24 13.41
CA VAL A 11 8.47 2.10 14.37
C VAL A 11 8.53 1.40 15.73
N THR A 12 8.95 2.12 16.77
CA THR A 12 9.03 1.57 18.12
C THR A 12 7.65 1.28 18.68
N ILE A 13 7.57 0.28 19.56
CA ILE A 13 6.29 -0.09 20.21
C ILE A 13 5.71 1.11 20.97
N GLU A 14 6.55 1.92 21.59
CA GLU A 14 6.15 3.09 22.34
C GLU A 14 5.43 4.13 21.48
N ARG A 15 5.74 4.20 20.21
CA ARG A 15 5.10 5.15 19.27
C ARG A 15 3.87 4.59 18.56
N LEU A 16 3.55 3.30 18.74
CA LEU A 16 2.36 2.72 18.10
C LEU A 16 1.04 3.43 18.48
N PRO A 17 0.79 3.76 19.76
CA PRO A 17 -0.44 4.50 20.10
C PRO A 17 -0.54 5.83 19.38
N GLU A 18 0.56 6.59 19.29
CA GLU A 18 0.63 7.85 18.58
C GLU A 18 0.35 7.66 17.08
N LEU A 19 0.92 6.62 16.48
CA LEU A 19 0.70 6.29 15.08
C LEU A 19 -0.77 6.01 14.79
N LYS A 20 -1.44 5.27 15.66
CA LYS A 20 -2.87 4.98 15.53
C LYS A 20 -3.73 6.24 15.63
N ILE A 21 -3.38 7.14 16.55
CA ILE A 21 -4.06 8.43 16.68
C ILE A 21 -3.85 9.28 15.43
N THR A 22 -2.63 9.31 14.92
CA THR A 22 -2.30 10.02 13.69
C THR A 22 -3.13 9.51 12.52
N ALA A 23 -3.25 8.20 12.39
CA ALA A 23 -4.05 7.57 11.34
C ALA A 23 -5.55 7.89 11.48
N ASN A 24 -6.07 8.05 12.69
CA ASN A 24 -7.45 8.43 12.90
C ASN A 24 -7.80 9.81 12.32
N ASN A 25 -6.81 10.68 12.13
CA ASN A 25 -6.99 12.02 11.57
C ASN A 25 -6.96 12.05 10.04
N VAL A 26 -6.70 10.93 9.40
CA VAL A 26 -6.64 10.85 7.94
C VAL A 26 -8.03 10.91 7.35
N ALA A 27 -8.25 11.86 6.43
CA ALA A 27 -9.49 11.97 5.69
C ALA A 27 -9.46 10.99 4.51
N ALA A 28 -10.49 10.15 4.40
CA ALA A 28 -10.52 9.11 3.39
C ALA A 28 -11.95 8.72 2.99
N LYS A 29 -12.11 8.42 1.71
CA LYS A 29 -13.37 7.94 1.15
C LYS A 29 -13.13 6.61 0.44
N ALA A 30 -14.18 5.79 0.37
CA ALA A 30 -14.14 4.56 -0.43
C ALA A 30 -13.92 4.88 -1.90
N PHE A 31 -13.27 4.00 -2.61
CA PHE A 31 -13.00 4.17 -4.04
C PHE A 31 -12.99 2.83 -4.77
N ASN A 32 -13.15 2.90 -6.07
CA ASN A 32 -13.01 1.76 -6.97
C ASN A 32 -11.68 1.87 -7.71
N LEU A 33 -10.90 0.81 -7.68
CA LEU A 33 -9.66 0.71 -8.41
C LEU A 33 -9.79 -0.37 -9.47
N THR A 34 -9.47 -0.03 -10.71
CA THR A 34 -9.49 -1.00 -11.81
C THR A 34 -8.06 -1.38 -12.16
N ILE A 35 -7.71 -2.62 -11.88
CA ILE A 35 -6.38 -3.17 -12.18
C ILE A 35 -6.41 -3.74 -13.59
N GLU A 36 -5.63 -3.15 -14.49
CA GLU A 36 -5.67 -3.44 -15.91
C GLU A 36 -4.33 -3.89 -16.48
N GLU A 37 -3.23 -3.60 -15.80
CA GLU A 37 -1.90 -3.82 -16.33
C GLU A 37 -1.06 -4.67 -15.41
N ILE A 38 -0.21 -5.50 -16.01
CA ILE A 38 0.86 -6.22 -15.34
C ILE A 38 2.17 -5.68 -15.87
N GLY A 39 3.08 -5.31 -14.98
CA GLY A 39 4.39 -4.82 -15.33
C GLY A 39 5.50 -5.60 -14.64
N TYR A 40 6.72 -5.29 -15.04
CA TYR A 40 7.92 -5.90 -14.49
C TYR A 40 8.98 -4.83 -14.22
N TRP A 41 9.51 -4.83 -12.99
CA TRP A 41 10.68 -4.04 -12.65
C TRP A 41 11.89 -4.97 -12.56
N LYS A 42 12.90 -4.67 -13.35
CA LYS A 42 14.16 -5.42 -13.35
C LYS A 42 14.89 -5.28 -12.02
N HIS A 43 14.81 -4.12 -11.42
CA HIS A 43 15.37 -3.81 -10.10
C HIS A 43 14.30 -3.11 -9.27
N PRO A 44 13.75 -3.79 -8.22
CA PRO A 44 14.12 -5.10 -7.66
C PRO A 44 13.31 -6.26 -8.25
N GLN A 45 13.52 -6.82 -9.31
CA GLN A 45 12.94 -8.04 -9.90
C GLN A 45 11.51 -8.37 -9.41
N ILE A 46 10.56 -7.50 -9.70
CA ILE A 46 9.18 -7.62 -9.23
C ILE A 46 8.21 -7.63 -10.41
N ILE A 47 7.27 -8.58 -10.40
CA ILE A 47 6.09 -8.54 -11.25
C ILE A 47 4.97 -7.91 -10.43
N TYR A 48 4.33 -6.89 -10.96
CA TYR A 48 3.31 -6.12 -10.27
C TYR A 48 2.08 -5.91 -11.13
N ALA A 49 0.95 -5.63 -10.47
CA ALA A 49 -0.29 -5.23 -11.14
C ALA A 49 -0.60 -3.78 -10.78
N MET A 50 -1.14 -3.03 -11.73
CA MET A 50 -1.46 -1.62 -11.55
C MET A 50 -2.66 -1.19 -12.37
N ALA A 51 -3.19 -0.03 -12.03
CA ALA A 51 -4.23 0.64 -12.80
C ALA A 51 -3.61 1.59 -13.82
N LYS A 52 -4.31 1.83 -14.92
CA LYS A 52 -3.91 2.86 -15.90
C LYS A 52 -4.11 4.26 -15.35
N SER A 53 -5.14 4.44 -14.53
CA SER A 53 -5.43 5.70 -13.86
C SER A 53 -5.85 5.43 -12.43
N TYR A 54 -5.63 6.40 -11.55
CA TYR A 54 -5.91 6.27 -10.14
C TYR A 54 -7.05 7.19 -9.73
N PRO A 55 -8.04 6.67 -8.93
CA PRO A 55 -9.13 7.52 -8.46
C PRO A 55 -8.62 8.64 -7.55
N THR A 56 -9.25 9.79 -7.64
CA THR A 56 -8.92 10.95 -6.81
C THR A 56 -8.96 10.60 -5.32
N ALA A 57 -9.91 9.77 -4.90
CA ALA A 57 -10.03 9.36 -3.50
C ALA A 57 -8.80 8.60 -3.00
N LEU A 58 -8.15 7.79 -3.83
CA LEU A 58 -6.90 7.11 -3.46
C LEU A 58 -5.77 8.13 -3.29
N LEU A 59 -5.65 9.09 -4.19
CA LEU A 59 -4.63 10.13 -4.11
C LEU A 59 -4.84 11.01 -2.88
N THR A 60 -6.09 11.38 -2.59
CA THR A 60 -6.45 12.15 -1.41
C THR A 60 -6.12 11.39 -0.12
N LEU A 61 -6.43 10.09 -0.06
CA LEU A 61 -6.07 9.25 1.09
C LEU A 61 -4.56 9.27 1.32
N THR A 62 -3.77 9.09 0.27
CA THR A 62 -2.31 9.06 0.37
C THR A 62 -1.73 10.40 0.79
N GLU A 63 -2.22 11.50 0.22
CA GLU A 63 -1.80 12.85 0.59
C GLU A 63 -2.13 13.17 2.04
N SER A 64 -3.35 12.87 2.46
CA SER A 64 -3.79 13.08 3.85
C SER A 64 -2.95 12.27 4.82
N LEU A 65 -2.68 11.00 4.50
CA LEU A 65 -1.85 10.14 5.32
C LEU A 65 -0.43 10.71 5.45
N ARG A 66 0.21 11.09 4.36
CA ARG A 66 1.56 11.65 4.37
C ARG A 66 1.62 12.95 5.16
N LYS A 67 0.62 13.80 5.03
CA LYS A 67 0.53 15.06 5.77
C LYS A 67 0.44 14.81 7.28
N GLU A 68 -0.44 13.91 7.70
CA GLU A 68 -0.59 13.59 9.13
C GLU A 68 0.65 12.92 9.70
N LEU A 69 1.28 12.01 8.96
CA LEU A 69 2.54 11.39 9.37
C LEU A 69 3.66 12.42 9.54
N SER A 70 3.76 13.37 8.62
CA SER A 70 4.77 14.44 8.70
C SER A 70 4.54 15.35 9.90
N LYS A 71 3.29 15.71 10.19
CA LYS A 71 2.94 16.52 11.37
C LYS A 71 3.35 15.83 12.67
N ALA A 72 3.21 14.52 12.74
CA ALA A 72 3.55 13.73 13.91
C ALA A 72 5.02 13.29 13.93
N GLU A 73 5.80 13.76 12.97
CA GLU A 73 7.23 13.48 12.85
C GLU A 73 7.57 11.99 12.67
N PHE A 74 6.70 11.26 11.97
CA PHE A 74 7.03 9.91 11.51
C PHE A 74 7.83 9.97 10.23
N VAL A 75 8.87 9.14 10.16
CA VAL A 75 9.66 8.97 8.95
C VAL A 75 8.98 7.93 8.07
N PHE A 76 8.86 8.22 6.80
CA PHE A 76 8.31 7.30 5.81
C PHE A 76 9.02 7.47 4.47
N ASP A 77 8.84 6.50 3.58
CA ASP A 77 9.40 6.57 2.25
C ASP A 77 8.76 7.74 1.49
N SER A 78 9.58 8.75 1.19
CA SER A 78 9.11 9.99 0.56
C SER A 78 9.12 9.96 -0.96
N GLN A 79 9.40 8.81 -1.56
CA GLN A 79 9.37 8.67 -3.01
C GLN A 79 7.98 8.97 -3.56
N THR A 80 7.94 9.35 -4.84
CA THR A 80 6.66 9.56 -5.54
C THR A 80 5.78 8.34 -5.39
N PHE A 81 4.52 8.57 -4.97
CA PHE A 81 3.57 7.49 -4.80
C PHE A 81 3.30 6.81 -6.14
N ASN A 82 3.61 5.54 -6.21
CA ASN A 82 3.41 4.69 -7.38
C ASN A 82 2.62 3.45 -6.97
N PRO A 83 1.28 3.55 -6.91
CA PRO A 83 0.45 2.46 -6.38
C PRO A 83 0.53 1.23 -7.26
N HIS A 84 0.82 0.10 -6.62
CA HIS A 84 0.89 -1.19 -7.30
C HIS A 84 0.62 -2.32 -6.32
N VAL A 85 0.25 -3.47 -6.85
CA VAL A 85 0.13 -4.71 -6.08
C VAL A 85 1.25 -5.64 -6.53
N THR A 86 2.15 -5.99 -5.61
CA THR A 86 3.22 -6.93 -5.90
C THR A 86 2.63 -8.34 -6.04
N LEU A 87 2.88 -8.98 -7.17
CA LEU A 87 2.41 -10.33 -7.46
C LEU A 87 3.51 -11.35 -7.20
N ILE A 88 4.71 -11.12 -7.72
CA ILE A 88 5.84 -12.05 -7.62
C ILE A 88 7.11 -11.28 -7.29
N ARG A 89 7.83 -11.75 -6.27
CA ARG A 89 9.16 -11.24 -5.92
C ARG A 89 10.24 -12.16 -6.47
N LYS A 90 11.43 -11.60 -6.69
CA LYS A 90 12.59 -12.31 -7.26
C LYS A 90 12.29 -12.90 -8.64
N ALA A 91 11.46 -12.23 -9.41
CA ALA A 91 11.14 -12.63 -10.78
C ALA A 91 12.31 -12.28 -11.71
N LYS A 92 12.70 -13.22 -12.55
CA LYS A 92 13.82 -13.01 -13.49
C LYS A 92 13.39 -12.30 -14.76
N CYS A 93 12.14 -12.46 -15.15
CA CYS A 93 11.58 -11.82 -16.34
C CYS A 93 10.06 -11.81 -16.25
N LEU A 94 9.43 -10.99 -17.08
CA LEU A 94 7.99 -11.02 -17.22
C LEU A 94 7.59 -12.30 -17.96
N ALA A 95 7.21 -13.31 -17.19
CA ALA A 95 6.71 -14.57 -17.73
C ALA A 95 5.33 -14.82 -17.12
N GLY A 96 4.35 -15.09 -17.95
CA GLY A 96 3.01 -15.43 -17.49
C GLY A 96 1.92 -14.74 -18.28
N PRO A 97 0.67 -15.10 -18.02
CA PRO A 97 -0.45 -14.56 -18.76
C PRO A 97 -0.65 -13.07 -18.47
N ARG A 98 -1.00 -12.34 -19.50
CA ARG A 98 -1.48 -10.97 -19.35
C ARG A 98 -2.89 -11.01 -18.77
N LEU A 99 -3.27 -9.92 -18.07
CA LEU A 99 -4.67 -9.77 -17.67
C LEU A 99 -5.54 -9.69 -18.91
N THR A 100 -6.44 -10.65 -19.05
CA THR A 100 -7.40 -10.67 -20.16
C THR A 100 -8.63 -9.82 -19.86
N LYS A 101 -8.92 -9.63 -18.57
CA LYS A 101 -10.04 -8.81 -18.10
C LYS A 101 -9.58 -7.93 -16.94
N PRO A 102 -10.05 -6.66 -16.89
CA PRO A 102 -9.78 -5.79 -15.74
C PRO A 102 -10.33 -6.39 -14.46
N ILE A 103 -9.58 -6.20 -13.37
CA ILE A 103 -10.03 -6.58 -12.03
C ILE A 103 -10.54 -5.33 -11.34
N ARG A 104 -11.81 -5.32 -10.97
CA ARG A 104 -12.41 -4.21 -10.23
C ARG A 104 -12.32 -4.49 -8.74
N TRP A 105 -11.70 -3.56 -8.03
CA TRP A 105 -11.51 -3.66 -6.59
C TRP A 105 -12.18 -2.47 -5.92
N HIS A 106 -13.21 -2.74 -5.13
CA HIS A 106 -13.85 -1.72 -4.31
C HIS A 106 -13.14 -1.67 -2.94
N ALA A 107 -12.35 -0.63 -2.73
CA ALA A 107 -11.61 -0.46 -1.48
C ALA A 107 -12.52 0.15 -0.41
N LYS A 108 -12.75 -0.60 0.65
CA LYS A 108 -13.65 -0.22 1.76
C LYS A 108 -12.90 0.08 3.04
N GLU A 109 -11.63 -0.27 3.12
CA GLU A 109 -10.85 -0.09 4.33
C GLU A 109 -9.36 0.04 3.99
N TRP A 110 -8.63 0.64 4.90
CA TRP A 110 -7.18 0.63 4.89
C TRP A 110 -6.67 0.20 6.25
N ARG A 111 -5.44 -0.27 6.31
CA ARG A 111 -4.91 -0.95 7.49
C ARG A 111 -3.51 -0.51 7.84
N LEU A 112 -3.22 -0.54 9.14
CA LEU A 112 -1.86 -0.53 9.66
C LEU A 112 -1.41 -1.98 9.77
N ILE A 113 -0.32 -2.32 9.11
CA ILE A 113 0.18 -3.69 9.04
C ILE A 113 1.62 -3.73 9.53
N GLN A 114 1.91 -4.70 10.40
CA GLN A 114 3.27 -5.04 10.79
C GLN A 114 3.81 -6.11 9.84
N SER A 115 5.00 -5.84 9.28
CA SER A 115 5.73 -6.82 8.50
C SER A 115 6.72 -7.54 9.43
N LYS A 116 6.57 -8.84 9.58
CA LYS A 116 7.40 -9.65 10.45
C LYS A 116 8.16 -10.70 9.64
N GLN A 117 9.49 -10.66 9.72
CA GLN A 117 10.32 -11.66 9.08
C GLN A 117 10.25 -12.99 9.85
N THR A 118 10.02 -14.08 9.11
CA THR A 118 10.00 -15.44 9.66
C THR A 118 10.94 -16.33 8.88
N ASN A 119 11.12 -17.57 9.35
CA ASN A 119 11.94 -18.57 8.63
C ASN A 119 11.35 -18.97 7.27
N TYR A 120 10.07 -18.71 7.07
CA TYR A 120 9.33 -19.06 5.85
C TYR A 120 9.00 -17.87 4.94
N GLY A 121 9.51 -16.69 5.28
CA GLY A 121 9.24 -15.47 4.53
C GLY A 121 8.76 -14.34 5.43
N VAL A 122 7.87 -13.51 4.90
CA VAL A 122 7.35 -12.34 5.61
C VAL A 122 5.88 -12.57 5.95
N ASP A 123 5.55 -12.43 7.24
CA ASP A 123 4.16 -12.39 7.70
C ASP A 123 3.69 -10.94 7.80
N TYR A 124 2.49 -10.68 7.30
CA TYR A 124 1.85 -9.37 7.38
C TYR A 124 0.73 -9.45 8.40
N ILE A 125 0.92 -8.77 9.53
CA ILE A 125 0.00 -8.83 10.68
C ILE A 125 -0.79 -7.54 10.75
N PRO A 126 -2.13 -7.57 10.53
CA PRO A 126 -2.96 -6.37 10.70
C PRO A 126 -3.01 -5.95 12.16
N LEU A 127 -2.67 -4.70 12.43
CA LEU A 127 -2.71 -4.13 13.78
C LEU A 127 -3.97 -3.31 14.00
N GLN A 128 -4.46 -2.63 12.98
CA GLN A 128 -5.68 -1.84 13.04
C GLN A 128 -6.21 -1.58 11.62
N ARG A 129 -7.51 -1.36 11.52
CA ARG A 129 -8.17 -1.01 10.27
C ARG A 129 -9.05 0.22 10.45
N TRP A 130 -9.22 0.96 9.36
CA TRP A 130 -10.09 2.12 9.29
C TRP A 130 -11.01 1.94 8.09
N LEU A 131 -12.31 2.18 8.30
CA LEU A 131 -13.27 2.09 7.22
C LEU A 131 -13.19 3.32 6.32
N LEU A 132 -13.40 3.10 5.03
CA LEU A 132 -13.55 4.15 4.03
C LEU A 132 -15.05 4.33 3.77
N GLU A 133 -15.51 5.55 3.77
CA GLU A 133 -16.94 5.86 3.57
C GLU A 133 -17.22 6.56 2.25
#